data_bb72d01bfaa0ba0b857ac24ce486cbd4
#
_entry.id   bb72d01bfaa0ba0b857ac24ce486cbd4
#
_cell.length_a   1.000
_cell.length_b   1.000
_cell.length_c   1.000
_cell.angle_alpha   90.00
_cell.angle_beta   90.00
_cell.angle_gamma   90.00
#
_symmetry.space_group_name_H-M   'P 1'
#
loop_
_entity.id
_entity.type
_entity.pdbx_description
1 polymer ?
#
loop_
_entity_poly.entity_id
_entity_poly.type
_entity_poly.pdbx_seq_one_letter_code
_entity_poly.pdbx_strand_id
1 'polypeptide(L)'
;AFDYDMVVIDELSSFKNHQSKRFKALMKVRPKVKRIVGLTGTPASNGLMDLFAEFRLLDMGECLGRFIGQFRNEYFKPDKQNGYIVYSYKPLPDAEERIYEKISDITVSMKAVDHLKMPELISNEYTVKMSETEKEKYKELKDELILEVQDTEITAANAAALSNKLCQMSNGAIYDDAGEIIPIHNRKLDALEDIIESANGKPVLVAYWFKHDRTRIAERLGK
;
A
#
# COMPACT_ATOMS: atom_id res chain seq x y z
N ALA A 1 -32.68 -4.00 3.32
CA ALA A 1 -32.72 -2.70 2.63
C ALA A 1 -31.68 -1.78 3.25
N PHE A 2 -31.01 -0.95 2.45
CA PHE A 2 -30.09 0.08 2.96
C PHE A 2 -30.95 1.30 3.36
N ASP A 3 -30.98 1.60 4.64
CA ASP A 3 -31.89 2.59 5.23
C ASP A 3 -31.13 3.52 6.18
N TYR A 4 -30.09 4.15 5.65
CA TYR A 4 -29.27 5.11 6.39
C TYR A 4 -29.26 6.46 5.69
N ASP A 5 -29.55 7.54 6.44
CA ASP A 5 -29.49 8.91 5.93
C ASP A 5 -28.05 9.40 5.72
N MET A 6 -27.13 8.92 6.55
CA MET A 6 -25.73 9.34 6.53
C MET A 6 -24.79 8.14 6.49
N VAL A 7 -23.74 8.26 5.69
CA VAL A 7 -22.65 7.30 5.62
C VAL A 7 -21.32 7.99 5.87
N VAL A 8 -20.54 7.45 6.78
CA VAL A 8 -19.15 7.85 7.01
C VAL A 8 -18.25 6.72 6.54
N ILE A 9 -17.31 7.05 5.66
CA ILE A 9 -16.32 6.10 5.15
C ILE A 9 -15.00 6.40 5.84
N ASP A 10 -14.60 5.52 6.74
CA ASP A 10 -13.24 5.53 7.27
C ASP A 10 -12.31 4.86 6.24
N GLU A 11 -11.16 5.47 5.98
CA GLU A 11 -10.22 5.12 4.91
C GLU A 11 -10.86 5.15 3.51
N LEU A 12 -11.26 6.38 3.08
CA LEU A 12 -11.87 6.63 1.76
C LEU A 12 -10.97 6.15 0.61
N SER A 13 -9.65 6.21 0.77
CA SER A 13 -8.65 5.71 -0.21
C SER A 13 -8.84 4.24 -0.58
N SER A 14 -9.57 3.46 0.25
CA SER A 14 -9.96 2.09 -0.09
C SER A 14 -10.93 1.99 -1.27
N PHE A 15 -11.54 3.11 -1.69
CA PHE A 15 -12.47 3.22 -2.83
C PHE A 15 -11.88 3.84 -4.09
N LYS A 16 -10.58 4.12 -4.13
CA LYS A 16 -9.87 4.74 -5.26
C LYS A 16 -10.02 4.04 -6.63
N ASN A 17 -10.40 2.78 -6.63
CA ASN A 17 -10.67 2.03 -7.87
C ASN A 17 -12.17 1.99 -8.18
N HIS A 18 -12.62 2.82 -9.14
CA HIS A 18 -14.02 2.89 -9.60
C HIS A 18 -14.55 1.60 -10.23
N GLN A 19 -13.69 0.66 -10.63
CA GLN A 19 -14.10 -0.64 -11.19
C GLN A 19 -14.25 -1.72 -10.13
N SER A 20 -13.79 -1.49 -8.90
CA SER A 20 -13.85 -2.47 -7.82
C SER A 20 -15.30 -2.86 -7.47
N LYS A 21 -15.48 -4.09 -7.02
CA LYS A 21 -16.80 -4.59 -6.57
C LYS A 21 -17.34 -3.74 -5.42
N ARG A 22 -16.48 -3.31 -4.51
CA ARG A 22 -16.81 -2.47 -3.36
C ARG A 22 -17.35 -1.10 -3.81
N PHE A 23 -16.65 -0.41 -4.71
CA PHE A 23 -17.09 0.85 -5.27
C PHE A 23 -18.46 0.72 -5.96
N LYS A 24 -18.61 -0.27 -6.86
CA LYS A 24 -19.87 -0.52 -7.58
C LYS A 24 -21.04 -0.82 -6.65
N ALA A 25 -20.80 -1.55 -5.56
CA ALA A 25 -21.82 -1.86 -4.56
C ALA A 25 -22.29 -0.61 -3.84
N LEU A 26 -21.35 0.25 -3.38
CA LEU A 26 -21.69 1.50 -2.71
C LEU A 26 -22.40 2.49 -3.65
N MET A 27 -21.96 2.60 -4.90
CA MET A 27 -22.61 3.45 -5.90
C MET A 27 -24.08 3.08 -6.16
N LYS A 28 -24.49 1.83 -6.01
CA LYS A 28 -25.90 1.42 -6.16
C LYS A 28 -26.79 2.00 -5.05
N VAL A 29 -26.27 2.18 -3.86
CA VAL A 29 -27.03 2.71 -2.71
C VAL A 29 -26.79 4.20 -2.50
N ARG A 30 -25.74 4.77 -3.09
CA ARG A 30 -25.36 6.18 -2.95
C ARG A 30 -26.52 7.18 -3.18
N PRO A 31 -27.39 7.01 -4.18
CA PRO A 31 -28.52 7.92 -4.41
C PRO A 31 -29.54 7.97 -3.25
N LYS A 32 -29.56 6.98 -2.36
CA LYS A 32 -30.44 6.92 -1.19
C LYS A 32 -29.83 7.60 0.03
N VAL A 33 -28.51 7.89 0.00
CA VAL A 33 -27.76 8.49 1.11
C VAL A 33 -27.87 10.01 1.01
N LYS A 34 -28.42 10.66 2.02
CA LYS A 34 -28.55 12.12 2.05
C LYS A 34 -27.21 12.81 2.31
N ARG A 35 -26.40 12.26 3.19
CA ARG A 35 -25.08 12.82 3.55
C ARG A 35 -24.01 11.73 3.54
N ILE A 36 -22.89 12.03 2.91
CA ILE A 36 -21.71 11.15 2.92
C ILE A 36 -20.48 11.94 3.36
N VAL A 37 -19.64 11.31 4.17
CA VAL A 37 -18.35 11.85 4.63
C VAL A 37 -17.29 10.81 4.38
N GLY A 38 -16.19 11.21 3.77
CA GLY A 38 -15.00 10.38 3.59
C GLY A 38 -13.86 10.89 4.46
N LEU A 39 -13.23 10.00 5.21
CA LEU A 39 -12.06 10.27 6.02
C LEU A 39 -10.87 9.51 5.40
N THR A 40 -9.75 10.19 5.21
CA THR A 40 -8.51 9.56 4.75
C THR A 40 -7.30 10.42 5.06
N GLY A 41 -6.19 9.79 5.41
CA GLY A 41 -4.90 10.47 5.55
C GLY A 41 -4.12 10.60 4.24
N THR A 42 -4.51 9.84 3.19
CA THR A 42 -3.77 9.74 1.93
C THR A 42 -4.73 9.66 0.73
N PRO A 43 -5.43 10.75 0.37
CA PRO A 43 -6.47 10.71 -0.66
C PRO A 43 -5.90 10.34 -2.05
N ALA A 44 -4.70 10.77 -2.39
CA ALA A 44 -4.05 10.53 -3.69
C ALA A 44 -2.83 9.60 -3.55
N SER A 45 -2.97 8.47 -2.85
CA SER A 45 -1.85 7.57 -2.51
C SER A 45 -1.08 7.02 -3.73
N ASN A 46 -1.74 6.85 -4.88
CA ASN A 46 -1.10 6.45 -6.15
C ASN A 46 -1.14 7.58 -7.19
N GLY A 47 -1.42 8.80 -6.77
CA GLY A 47 -1.51 9.99 -7.62
C GLY A 47 -2.93 10.50 -7.84
N LEU A 48 -3.05 11.64 -8.53
CA LEU A 48 -4.30 12.40 -8.70
C LEU A 48 -5.46 11.60 -9.34
N MET A 49 -5.15 10.50 -10.05
CA MET A 49 -6.15 9.64 -10.66
C MET A 49 -7.09 8.98 -9.63
N ASP A 50 -6.59 8.73 -8.41
CA ASP A 50 -7.34 8.10 -7.32
C ASP A 50 -8.54 8.97 -6.90
N LEU A 51 -8.39 10.29 -6.95
CA LEU A 51 -9.43 11.27 -6.56
C LEU A 51 -10.72 11.13 -7.36
N PHE A 52 -10.66 10.69 -8.62
CA PHE A 52 -11.86 10.53 -9.43
C PHE A 52 -12.89 9.61 -8.77
N ALA A 53 -12.46 8.43 -8.31
CA ALA A 53 -13.38 7.47 -7.72
C ALA A 53 -13.90 7.93 -6.34
N GLU A 54 -13.02 8.51 -5.55
CA GLU A 54 -13.34 9.00 -4.22
C GLU A 54 -14.39 10.13 -4.28
N PHE A 55 -14.16 11.15 -5.10
CA PHE A 55 -15.09 12.26 -5.25
C PHE A 55 -16.38 11.87 -5.96
N ARG A 56 -16.31 10.91 -6.89
CA ARG A 56 -17.54 10.36 -7.48
C ARG A 56 -18.46 9.69 -6.44
N LEU A 57 -17.91 9.11 -5.37
CA LEU A 57 -18.71 8.64 -4.23
C LEU A 57 -19.25 9.80 -3.39
N LEU A 58 -18.44 10.81 -3.12
CA LEU A 58 -18.80 11.91 -2.23
C LEU A 58 -19.90 12.79 -2.82
N ASP A 59 -19.75 13.24 -4.07
CA ASP A 59 -20.63 14.22 -4.72
C ASP A 59 -21.36 13.72 -5.97
N MET A 60 -21.26 12.42 -6.28
CA MET A 60 -21.83 11.81 -7.49
C MET A 60 -21.25 12.35 -8.80
N GLY A 61 -20.07 12.96 -8.75
CA GLY A 61 -19.33 13.48 -9.89
C GLY A 61 -19.69 14.93 -10.25
N GLU A 62 -20.12 15.72 -9.28
CA GLU A 62 -20.34 17.16 -9.46
C GLU A 62 -19.03 17.92 -9.66
N CYS A 63 -18.02 17.71 -8.82
CA CYS A 63 -16.74 18.41 -8.91
C CYS A 63 -15.83 17.88 -10.02
N LEU A 64 -15.61 16.57 -10.10
CA LEU A 64 -14.59 15.97 -10.99
C LEU A 64 -15.18 15.21 -12.20
N GLY A 65 -16.49 15.31 -12.40
CA GLY A 65 -17.17 14.66 -13.51
C GLY A 65 -17.65 13.23 -13.22
N ARG A 66 -18.60 12.78 -14.04
CA ARG A 66 -19.25 11.47 -13.85
C ARG A 66 -18.52 10.34 -14.55
N PHE A 67 -17.70 10.63 -15.53
CA PHE A 67 -17.06 9.66 -16.40
C PHE A 67 -15.53 9.80 -16.35
N ILE A 68 -14.85 8.68 -16.12
CA ILE A 68 -13.38 8.63 -16.04
C ILE A 68 -12.70 9.15 -17.33
N GLY A 69 -13.34 8.99 -18.48
CA GLY A 69 -12.83 9.49 -19.75
C GLY A 69 -12.77 11.02 -19.78
N GLN A 70 -13.79 11.72 -19.29
CA GLN A 70 -13.80 13.19 -19.18
C GLN A 70 -12.70 13.66 -18.23
N PHE A 71 -12.60 13.05 -17.05
CA PHE A 71 -11.59 13.38 -16.07
C PHE A 71 -10.15 13.19 -16.62
N ARG A 72 -9.92 12.09 -17.34
CA ARG A 72 -8.63 11.85 -18.01
C ARG A 72 -8.32 12.88 -19.08
N ASN A 73 -9.26 13.21 -19.93
CA ASN A 73 -9.07 14.17 -20.99
C ASN A 73 -8.84 15.60 -20.46
N GLU A 74 -9.44 15.94 -19.33
CA GLU A 74 -9.37 17.27 -18.72
C GLU A 74 -8.06 17.50 -17.95
N TYR A 75 -7.54 16.46 -17.27
CA TYR A 75 -6.43 16.61 -16.32
C TYR A 75 -5.18 15.79 -16.67
N PHE A 76 -5.25 14.90 -17.66
CA PHE A 76 -4.16 13.97 -17.95
C PHE A 76 -3.90 13.88 -19.44
N LYS A 77 -2.69 13.43 -19.78
CA LYS A 77 -2.32 13.00 -21.13
C LYS A 77 -1.85 11.54 -21.10
N PRO A 78 -1.99 10.79 -22.21
CA PRO A 78 -1.38 9.47 -22.37
C PRO A 78 0.12 9.53 -22.12
N ASP A 79 0.66 8.55 -21.38
CA ASP A 79 2.08 8.42 -21.09
C ASP A 79 2.67 7.21 -21.81
N LYS A 80 2.18 6.00 -21.46
CA LYS A 80 2.57 4.76 -22.16
C LYS A 80 1.39 4.23 -22.95
N GLN A 81 1.59 4.06 -24.26
CA GLN A 81 0.54 3.55 -25.15
C GLN A 81 1.12 2.63 -26.24
N ASN A 82 0.28 1.73 -26.73
CA ASN A 82 0.56 0.91 -27.91
C ASN A 82 -0.65 0.99 -28.84
N GLY A 83 -0.49 1.68 -29.96
CA GLY A 83 -1.58 2.01 -30.85
C GLY A 83 -2.68 2.81 -30.11
N TYR A 84 -3.89 2.26 -30.08
CA TYR A 84 -5.04 2.88 -29.40
C TYR A 84 -5.17 2.53 -27.91
N ILE A 85 -4.33 1.64 -27.39
CA ILE A 85 -4.40 1.19 -26.00
C ILE A 85 -3.45 2.03 -25.15
N VAL A 86 -4.02 2.80 -24.22
CA VAL A 86 -3.24 3.59 -23.24
C VAL A 86 -3.08 2.80 -21.95
N TYR A 87 -1.85 2.53 -21.54
CA TYR A 87 -1.51 1.78 -20.33
C TYR A 87 -1.32 2.67 -19.10
N SER A 88 -0.82 3.91 -19.30
CA SER A 88 -0.65 4.88 -18.22
C SER A 88 -0.94 6.29 -18.65
N TYR A 89 -1.29 7.13 -17.67
CA TYR A 89 -1.59 8.54 -17.85
C TYR A 89 -0.68 9.38 -16.96
N LYS A 90 -0.23 10.51 -17.48
CA LYS A 90 0.55 11.51 -16.74
C LYS A 90 -0.29 12.76 -16.56
N PRO A 91 -0.33 13.39 -15.36
CA PRO A 91 -1.07 14.61 -15.16
C PRO A 91 -0.50 15.76 -16.03
N LEU A 92 -1.38 16.65 -16.43
CA LEU A 92 -1.00 17.94 -17.04
C LEU A 92 -0.32 18.83 -16.00
N PRO A 93 0.51 19.79 -16.39
CA PRO A 93 1.28 20.61 -15.45
C PRO A 93 0.45 21.35 -14.39
N ASP A 94 -0.77 21.76 -14.76
CA ASP A 94 -1.74 22.51 -13.94
C ASP A 94 -2.84 21.62 -13.33
N ALA A 95 -2.79 20.32 -13.55
CA ALA A 95 -3.87 19.40 -13.19
C ALA A 95 -4.10 19.34 -11.67
N GLU A 96 -3.04 19.35 -10.89
CA GLU A 96 -3.11 19.28 -9.43
C GLU A 96 -3.83 20.49 -8.85
N GLU A 97 -3.43 21.69 -9.24
CA GLU A 97 -4.01 22.94 -8.78
C GLU A 97 -5.50 23.02 -9.15
N ARG A 98 -5.84 22.72 -10.40
CA ARG A 98 -7.23 22.74 -10.89
C ARG A 98 -8.12 21.71 -10.21
N ILE A 99 -7.61 20.52 -9.92
CA ILE A 99 -8.36 19.50 -9.19
C ILE A 99 -8.62 19.96 -7.77
N TYR A 100 -7.59 20.42 -7.05
CA TYR A 100 -7.74 20.87 -5.68
C TYR A 100 -8.64 22.10 -5.55
N GLU A 101 -8.60 23.03 -6.49
CA GLU A 101 -9.53 24.16 -6.55
C GLU A 101 -10.98 23.67 -6.63
N LYS A 102 -11.28 22.72 -7.54
CA LYS A 102 -12.65 22.19 -7.73
C LYS A 102 -13.21 21.44 -6.54
N ILE A 103 -12.37 20.79 -5.74
CA ILE A 103 -12.81 20.03 -4.58
C ILE A 103 -12.75 20.81 -3.27
N SER A 104 -12.23 22.02 -3.27
CA SER A 104 -11.96 22.83 -2.08
C SER A 104 -13.21 23.07 -1.22
N ASP A 105 -14.37 23.29 -1.84
CA ASP A 105 -15.62 23.61 -1.15
C ASP A 105 -16.18 22.44 -0.33
N ILE A 106 -15.79 21.20 -0.67
CA ILE A 106 -16.27 19.98 0.01
C ILE A 106 -15.15 19.23 0.73
N THR A 107 -13.95 19.82 0.81
CA THR A 107 -12.78 19.19 1.40
C THR A 107 -12.21 20.02 2.53
N VAL A 108 -11.90 19.36 3.65
CA VAL A 108 -11.15 19.96 4.75
C VAL A 108 -9.87 19.19 4.95
N SER A 109 -8.74 19.86 4.84
CA SER A 109 -7.42 19.29 5.13
C SER A 109 -6.95 19.75 6.50
N MET A 110 -6.59 18.78 7.34
CA MET A 110 -6.05 19.03 8.68
C MET A 110 -4.73 18.29 8.85
N LYS A 111 -3.67 19.02 9.16
CA LYS A 111 -2.39 18.41 9.51
C LYS A 111 -2.30 18.26 11.02
N ALA A 112 -1.88 17.08 11.49
CA ALA A 112 -1.73 16.82 12.92
C ALA A 112 -0.81 17.85 13.62
N VAL A 113 0.26 18.28 12.93
CA VAL A 113 1.22 19.30 13.45
C VAL A 113 0.55 20.66 13.75
N ASP A 114 -0.52 21.02 13.02
CA ASP A 114 -1.20 22.32 13.18
C ASP A 114 -2.12 22.34 14.42
N HIS A 115 -2.52 21.16 14.91
CA HIS A 115 -3.51 21.00 15.97
C HIS A 115 -3.01 20.25 17.20
N LEU A 116 -1.93 19.48 17.08
CA LEU A 116 -1.38 18.65 18.13
C LEU A 116 0.07 19.02 18.42
N LYS A 117 0.44 19.10 19.70
CA LYS A 117 1.83 19.19 20.12
C LYS A 117 2.46 17.80 19.97
N MET A 118 2.91 17.48 18.76
CA MET A 118 3.59 16.23 18.47
C MET A 118 5.07 16.36 18.83
N PRO A 119 5.71 15.32 19.42
CA PRO A 119 7.15 15.28 19.53
C PRO A 119 7.77 15.23 18.13
N GLU A 120 9.02 15.66 18.03
CA GLU A 120 9.77 15.57 16.78
C GLU A 120 9.89 14.11 16.33
N LEU A 121 9.64 13.85 15.03
CA LEU A 121 9.84 12.54 14.44
C LEU A 121 11.32 12.29 14.23
N ILE A 122 11.89 11.37 15.01
CA ILE A 122 13.25 10.89 14.82
C ILE A 122 13.20 9.62 14.01
N SER A 123 13.77 9.65 12.80
CA SER A 123 13.86 8.48 11.92
C SER A 123 15.28 7.94 11.93
N ASN A 124 15.45 6.69 12.35
CA ASN A 124 16.73 5.99 12.33
C ASN A 124 16.63 4.80 11.37
N GLU A 125 17.65 4.65 10.52
CA GLU A 125 17.80 3.49 9.66
C GLU A 125 18.75 2.48 10.30
N TYR A 126 18.29 1.24 10.49
CA TYR A 126 19.09 0.14 10.99
C TYR A 126 19.39 -0.85 9.88
N THR A 127 20.60 -0.80 9.32
CA THR A 127 21.00 -1.64 8.19
C THR A 127 21.50 -3.00 8.67
N VAL A 128 20.83 -4.07 8.28
CA VAL A 128 21.23 -5.46 8.53
C VAL A 128 21.85 -6.05 7.26
N LYS A 129 23.12 -6.48 7.36
CA LYS A 129 23.86 -7.03 6.21
C LYS A 129 23.71 -8.55 6.15
N MET A 130 23.48 -9.09 4.97
CA MET A 130 23.56 -10.52 4.68
C MET A 130 25.02 -11.00 4.73
N SER A 131 25.23 -12.28 5.11
CA SER A 131 26.53 -12.96 4.92
C SER A 131 26.80 -13.22 3.44
N GLU A 132 28.02 -13.61 3.09
CA GLU A 132 28.36 -13.92 1.70
C GLU A 132 27.54 -15.12 1.20
N THR A 133 27.36 -16.16 1.99
CA THR A 133 26.54 -17.34 1.63
C THR A 133 25.06 -16.99 1.42
N GLU A 134 24.52 -16.06 2.21
CA GLU A 134 23.14 -15.56 2.03
C GLU A 134 23.00 -14.70 0.77
N LYS A 135 24.02 -13.89 0.45
CA LYS A 135 24.07 -13.11 -0.79
C LYS A 135 24.17 -13.99 -2.02
N GLU A 136 24.95 -15.08 -1.96
CA GLU A 136 25.03 -16.07 -3.05
C GLU A 136 23.67 -16.69 -3.33
N LYS A 137 22.98 -17.18 -2.30
CA LYS A 137 21.61 -17.71 -2.42
C LYS A 137 20.60 -16.66 -2.95
N TYR A 138 20.72 -15.42 -2.49
CA TYR A 138 19.88 -14.32 -2.98
C TYR A 138 20.11 -14.05 -4.46
N LYS A 139 21.36 -14.11 -4.90
CA LYS A 139 21.75 -13.93 -6.30
C LYS A 139 21.30 -15.11 -7.16
N GLU A 140 21.46 -16.35 -6.69
CA GLU A 140 20.98 -17.55 -7.34
C GLU A 140 19.47 -17.45 -7.64
N LEU A 141 18.65 -17.19 -6.62
CA LEU A 141 17.21 -17.02 -6.82
C LEU A 141 16.88 -15.88 -7.78
N LYS A 142 17.64 -14.78 -7.72
CA LYS A 142 17.44 -13.62 -8.59
C LYS A 142 17.74 -13.91 -10.06
N ASP A 143 18.81 -14.65 -10.34
CA ASP A 143 19.33 -14.86 -11.68
C ASP A 143 18.69 -16.09 -12.33
N GLU A 144 18.43 -17.14 -11.56
CA GLU A 144 17.95 -18.44 -12.06
C GLU A 144 16.45 -18.68 -11.85
N LEU A 145 15.77 -17.83 -11.05
CA LEU A 145 14.36 -17.97 -10.65
C LEU A 145 14.06 -19.23 -9.83
N ILE A 146 15.09 -19.97 -9.46
CA ILE A 146 15.03 -21.22 -8.70
C ILE A 146 16.08 -21.12 -7.58
N LEU A 147 15.76 -21.66 -6.42
CA LEU A 147 16.66 -21.77 -5.28
C LEU A 147 16.40 -23.08 -4.56
N GLU A 148 17.46 -23.83 -4.27
CA GLU A 148 17.41 -25.01 -3.42
C GLU A 148 17.82 -24.67 -1.98
N VAL A 149 16.93 -24.92 -1.03
CA VAL A 149 17.17 -24.68 0.40
C VAL A 149 16.68 -25.87 1.21
N GLN A 150 17.58 -26.50 1.97
CA GLN A 150 17.26 -27.66 2.83
C GLN A 150 16.49 -28.77 2.08
N ASP A 151 16.97 -29.18 0.91
CA ASP A 151 16.36 -30.16 0.01
C ASP A 151 14.98 -29.75 -0.54
N THR A 152 14.62 -28.47 -0.42
CA THR A 152 13.37 -27.93 -0.96
C THR A 152 13.68 -26.96 -2.09
N GLU A 153 13.09 -27.21 -3.28
CA GLU A 153 13.16 -26.31 -4.44
C GLU A 153 12.13 -25.18 -4.29
N ILE A 154 12.59 -23.96 -4.50
CA ILE A 154 11.77 -22.74 -4.45
C ILE A 154 11.79 -22.08 -5.81
N THR A 155 10.63 -21.95 -6.43
CA THR A 155 10.51 -21.39 -7.78
C THR A 155 9.81 -20.03 -7.79
N ALA A 156 10.14 -19.21 -8.80
CA ALA A 156 9.48 -17.93 -9.05
C ALA A 156 8.93 -17.88 -10.48
N ALA A 157 7.62 -18.05 -10.62
CA ALA A 157 6.96 -18.17 -11.92
C ALA A 157 7.00 -16.90 -12.79
N ASN A 158 7.28 -15.74 -12.22
CA ASN A 158 7.36 -14.45 -12.93
C ASN A 158 8.08 -13.40 -12.08
N ALA A 159 8.38 -12.24 -12.67
CA ALA A 159 9.10 -11.14 -12.00
C ALA A 159 8.42 -10.62 -10.73
N ALA A 160 7.09 -10.62 -10.65
CA ALA A 160 6.38 -10.20 -9.44
C ALA A 160 6.51 -11.24 -8.32
N ALA A 161 6.41 -12.53 -8.65
CA ALA A 161 6.66 -13.63 -7.71
C ALA A 161 8.11 -13.61 -7.22
N LEU A 162 9.07 -13.38 -8.13
CA LEU A 162 10.49 -13.24 -7.79
C LEU A 162 10.72 -12.10 -6.80
N SER A 163 10.21 -10.91 -7.10
CA SER A 163 10.36 -9.75 -6.20
C SER A 163 9.81 -10.07 -4.80
N ASN A 164 8.65 -10.72 -4.73
CA ASN A 164 8.05 -11.13 -3.45
C ASN A 164 8.93 -12.15 -2.71
N LYS A 165 9.43 -13.19 -3.40
CA LYS A 165 10.33 -14.20 -2.82
C LYS A 165 11.65 -13.58 -2.31
N LEU A 166 12.23 -12.66 -3.06
CA LEU A 166 13.44 -11.93 -2.64
C LEU A 166 13.20 -11.06 -1.38
N CYS A 167 12.02 -10.42 -1.29
CA CYS A 167 11.63 -9.70 -0.08
C CYS A 167 11.45 -10.63 1.13
N GLN A 168 10.82 -11.80 0.94
CA GLN A 168 10.70 -12.82 1.98
C GLN A 168 12.08 -13.28 2.46
N MET A 169 12.95 -13.65 1.53
CA MET A 169 14.32 -14.07 1.83
C MET A 169 15.11 -13.01 2.60
N SER A 170 14.96 -11.73 2.22
CA SER A 170 15.59 -10.61 2.93
C SER A 170 15.10 -10.45 4.38
N ASN A 171 13.89 -10.96 4.69
CA ASN A 171 13.36 -11.02 6.06
C ASN A 171 13.78 -12.29 6.82
N GLY A 172 14.47 -13.22 6.14
CA GLY A 172 15.10 -14.37 6.75
C GLY A 172 14.30 -15.66 6.72
N ALA A 173 13.20 -15.72 5.96
CA ALA A 173 12.50 -16.96 5.64
C ALA A 173 11.78 -16.80 4.30
N ILE A 174 11.44 -17.92 3.66
CA ILE A 174 10.75 -17.95 2.38
C ILE A 174 9.66 -19.03 2.43
N TYR A 175 8.56 -18.84 1.73
CA TYR A 175 7.59 -19.92 1.54
C TYR A 175 8.01 -20.79 0.37
N ASP A 176 7.93 -22.11 0.53
CA ASP A 176 7.99 -23.04 -0.59
C ASP A 176 6.70 -23.04 -1.43
N ASP A 177 6.61 -23.93 -2.40
CA ASP A 177 5.43 -24.04 -3.28
C ASP A 177 4.22 -24.69 -2.57
N ALA A 178 4.43 -25.39 -1.48
CA ALA A 178 3.37 -25.92 -0.59
C ALA A 178 2.87 -24.87 0.41
N GLY A 179 3.57 -23.73 0.56
CA GLY A 179 3.26 -22.67 1.52
C GLY A 179 3.91 -22.87 2.89
N GLU A 180 4.83 -23.83 3.02
CA GLU A 180 5.60 -24.05 4.24
C GLU A 180 6.70 -23.01 4.40
N ILE A 181 7.07 -22.72 5.63
CA ILE A 181 8.07 -21.69 5.96
C ILE A 181 9.47 -22.33 6.00
N ILE A 182 10.33 -21.96 5.07
CA ILE A 182 11.72 -22.39 5.03
C ILE A 182 12.60 -21.27 5.62
N PRO A 183 13.23 -21.46 6.79
CA PRO A 183 14.10 -20.47 7.40
C PRO A 183 15.42 -20.35 6.63
N ILE A 184 15.87 -19.12 6.43
CA ILE A 184 17.12 -18.76 5.75
C ILE A 184 18.14 -18.21 6.76
N HIS A 185 17.72 -17.18 7.56
CA HIS A 185 18.56 -16.56 8.58
C HIS A 185 17.74 -15.82 9.65
N ASN A 186 18.37 -15.45 10.77
CA ASN A 186 17.72 -14.73 11.87
C ASN A 186 18.22 -13.28 12.05
N ARG A 187 19.04 -12.76 11.15
CA ARG A 187 19.74 -11.47 11.32
C ARG A 187 18.83 -10.28 11.63
N LYS A 188 17.65 -10.20 10.99
CA LYS A 188 16.68 -9.13 11.30
C LYS A 188 15.97 -9.37 12.63
N LEU A 189 15.81 -10.63 13.05
CA LEU A 189 15.27 -10.94 14.39
C LEU A 189 16.26 -10.57 15.48
N ASP A 190 17.56 -10.89 15.28
CA ASP A 190 18.61 -10.53 16.21
C ASP A 190 18.69 -8.99 16.36
N ALA A 191 18.67 -8.26 15.23
CA ALA A 191 18.64 -6.80 15.25
C ALA A 191 17.36 -6.22 15.90
N LEU A 192 16.21 -6.89 15.76
CA LEU A 192 14.98 -6.50 16.43
C LEU A 192 15.07 -6.67 17.94
N GLU A 193 15.70 -7.76 18.42
CA GLU A 193 15.97 -7.96 19.86
C GLU A 193 16.83 -6.83 20.41
N ASP A 194 17.94 -6.49 19.73
CA ASP A 194 18.83 -5.39 20.14
C ASP A 194 18.07 -4.06 20.26
N ILE A 195 17.16 -3.77 19.28
CA ILE A 195 16.32 -2.57 19.32
C ILE A 195 15.34 -2.60 20.49
N ILE A 196 14.71 -3.74 20.77
CA ILE A 196 13.77 -3.90 21.89
C ILE A 196 14.49 -3.77 23.23
N GLU A 197 15.67 -4.37 23.37
CA GLU A 197 16.50 -4.22 24.57
C GLU A 197 16.90 -2.75 24.79
N SER A 198 17.30 -2.05 23.72
CA SER A 198 17.65 -0.64 23.79
C SER A 198 16.48 0.29 24.16
N ALA A 199 15.25 -0.15 23.94
CA ALA A 199 14.05 0.58 24.36
C ALA A 199 13.84 0.57 25.90
N ASN A 200 14.62 -0.21 26.62
CA ASN A 200 14.66 -0.23 28.08
C ASN A 200 13.27 -0.37 28.74
N GLY A 201 12.50 -1.37 28.31
CA GLY A 201 11.17 -1.68 28.82
C GLY A 201 10.05 -0.78 28.32
N LYS A 202 10.31 0.18 27.43
CA LYS A 202 9.28 0.96 26.76
C LYS A 202 8.55 0.08 25.72
N PRO A 203 7.25 0.29 25.50
CA PRO A 203 6.50 -0.46 24.49
C PRO A 203 7.04 -0.16 23.08
N VAL A 204 7.25 -1.21 22.29
CA VAL A 204 7.70 -1.14 20.91
C VAL A 204 6.61 -1.66 19.99
N LEU A 205 6.21 -0.86 19.01
CA LEU A 205 5.27 -1.28 17.97
C LEU A 205 6.07 -1.82 16.78
N VAL A 206 5.89 -3.11 16.47
CA VAL A 206 6.58 -3.77 15.35
C VAL A 206 5.62 -3.98 14.19
N ALA A 207 5.89 -3.34 13.05
CA ALA A 207 5.20 -3.60 11.79
C ALA A 207 5.96 -4.68 11.01
N TYR A 208 5.23 -5.63 10.44
CA TYR A 208 5.77 -6.72 9.63
C TYR A 208 5.00 -6.84 8.30
N TRP A 209 5.59 -7.49 7.31
CA TRP A 209 4.98 -7.62 5.98
C TRP A 209 4.42 -9.02 5.73
N PHE A 210 5.15 -10.09 6.10
CA PHE A 210 4.77 -11.46 5.85
C PHE A 210 4.24 -12.16 7.09
N LYS A 211 3.36 -13.15 6.92
CA LYS A 211 2.86 -13.96 8.05
C LYS A 211 3.98 -14.70 8.77
N HIS A 212 5.00 -15.20 8.02
CA HIS A 212 6.15 -15.83 8.63
C HIS A 212 6.96 -14.87 9.52
N ASP A 213 7.02 -13.57 9.20
CA ASP A 213 7.68 -12.58 10.08
C ASP A 213 7.00 -12.57 11.44
N ARG A 214 5.64 -12.47 11.45
CA ARG A 214 4.86 -12.51 12.69
C ARG A 214 5.12 -13.77 13.50
N THR A 215 5.07 -14.94 12.86
CA THR A 215 5.28 -16.23 13.54
C THR A 215 6.65 -16.27 14.18
N ARG A 216 7.70 -15.97 13.44
CA ARG A 216 9.09 -15.98 13.90
C ARG A 216 9.37 -14.94 15.00
N ILE A 217 8.78 -13.74 14.89
CA ILE A 217 8.86 -12.71 15.93
C ILE A 217 8.18 -13.19 17.22
N ALA A 218 6.97 -13.78 17.11
CA ALA A 218 6.24 -14.27 18.27
C ALA A 218 6.97 -15.44 18.96
N GLU A 219 7.52 -16.37 18.20
CA GLU A 219 8.33 -17.48 18.72
C GLU A 219 9.59 -16.96 19.43
N ARG A 220 10.27 -15.99 18.84
CA ARG A 220 11.52 -15.42 19.38
C ARG A 220 11.31 -14.61 20.65
N LEU A 221 10.24 -13.83 20.73
CA LEU A 221 9.93 -12.95 21.86
C LEU A 221 9.03 -13.60 22.91
N GLY A 222 8.62 -14.86 22.73
CA GLY A 222 7.84 -15.61 23.71
C GLY A 222 6.40 -15.11 23.92
N LYS A 223 5.76 -14.58 22.87
CA LYS A 223 4.39 -14.06 22.91
C LYS A 223 3.50 -14.69 21.87
#